data_6c35e64f49cdbb037eceadaaa83f1c35
#
_entry.id   6c35e64f49cdbb037eceadaaa83f1c35
#
_cell.length_a   1.000
_cell.length_b   1.000
_cell.length_c   1.000
_cell.angle_alpha   90.00
_cell.angle_beta   90.00
_cell.angle_gamma   90.00
#
_symmetry.space_group_name_H-M   'P 1'
#
loop_
_entity.id
_entity.type
_entity.pdbx_description
1 polymer ?
#
loop_
_entity_poly.entity_id
_entity_poly.type
_entity_poly.pdbx_seq_one_letter_code
_entity_poly.pdbx_strand_id
1 'polypeptide(L)'
;MYESKAQPLLSRLLFLRRLFLHVLATLGLIGVSLLLGIAGHLYFEPGVSWYDALFNAAMMLGGIGPAAMPATAGGKLFFASYGLYTNLVFVAAFGLILAPVAHRLLHRFHCEPDESNG
;
A
#
# COMPACT_ATOMS: atom_id res chain seq x y z
N MET A 1 -27.80 -26.71 -9.93
CA MET A 1 -27.22 -26.67 -11.24
C MET A 1 -25.75 -26.99 -11.20
N TYR A 2 -25.26 -27.56 -12.26
CA TYR A 2 -23.86 -27.94 -12.36
C TYR A 2 -22.93 -26.70 -12.24
N GLU A 3 -23.30 -25.64 -12.94
CA GLU A 3 -22.50 -24.42 -12.94
C GLU A 3 -22.44 -23.77 -11.56
N SER A 4 -23.52 -23.82 -10.78
CA SER A 4 -23.56 -23.20 -9.49
C SER A 4 -22.68 -23.90 -8.48
N LYS A 5 -22.37 -25.17 -8.67
CA LYS A 5 -21.47 -25.91 -7.79
C LYS A 5 -20.01 -25.57 -8.05
N ALA A 6 -19.65 -25.37 -9.32
CA ALA A 6 -18.30 -25.05 -9.70
C ALA A 6 -17.97 -23.57 -9.53
N GLN A 7 -18.94 -22.69 -9.82
CA GLN A 7 -18.72 -21.25 -9.79
C GLN A 7 -18.28 -20.70 -8.45
N PRO A 8 -18.85 -21.08 -7.30
CA PRO A 8 -18.37 -20.53 -6.03
C PRO A 8 -16.90 -20.83 -5.76
N LEU A 9 -16.46 -22.03 -6.13
CA LEU A 9 -15.06 -22.41 -5.96
C LEU A 9 -14.16 -21.60 -6.89
N LEU A 10 -14.56 -21.48 -8.15
CA LEU A 10 -13.82 -20.69 -9.13
C LEU A 10 -13.79 -19.21 -8.72
N SER A 11 -14.90 -18.69 -8.20
CA SER A 11 -14.96 -17.31 -7.73
C SER A 11 -13.99 -17.08 -6.57
N ARG A 12 -13.91 -18.02 -5.66
CA ARG A 12 -12.97 -17.90 -4.54
C ARG A 12 -11.53 -17.94 -5.01
N LEU A 13 -11.21 -18.83 -5.94
CA LEU A 13 -9.88 -18.91 -6.50
C LEU A 13 -9.50 -17.66 -7.25
N LEU A 14 -10.44 -17.14 -8.04
CA LEU A 14 -10.22 -15.89 -8.77
C LEU A 14 -10.06 -14.71 -7.82
N PHE A 15 -10.86 -14.66 -6.76
CA PHE A 15 -10.75 -13.61 -5.76
C PHE A 15 -9.41 -13.67 -5.06
N LEU A 16 -8.98 -14.87 -4.63
CA LEU A 16 -7.69 -15.04 -3.97
C LEU A 16 -6.55 -14.68 -4.89
N ARG A 17 -6.66 -15.01 -6.17
CA ARG A 17 -5.64 -14.65 -7.15
C ARG A 17 -5.57 -13.14 -7.31
N ARG A 18 -6.72 -12.47 -7.41
CA ARG A 18 -6.76 -11.01 -7.52
C ARG A 18 -6.18 -10.35 -6.27
N LEU A 19 -6.56 -10.85 -5.10
CA LEU A 19 -6.04 -10.33 -3.85
C LEU A 19 -4.53 -10.52 -3.77
N PHE A 20 -4.04 -11.70 -4.17
CA PHE A 20 -2.62 -11.98 -4.19
C PHE A 20 -1.87 -11.03 -5.13
N LEU A 21 -2.42 -10.80 -6.33
CA LEU A 21 -1.82 -9.88 -7.29
C LEU A 21 -1.80 -8.46 -6.76
N HIS A 22 -2.86 -8.03 -6.09
CA HIS A 22 -2.92 -6.70 -5.50
C HIS A 22 -1.91 -6.56 -4.36
N VAL A 23 -1.76 -7.60 -3.54
CA VAL A 23 -0.76 -7.60 -2.47
C VAL A 23 0.65 -7.54 -3.05
N LEU A 24 0.92 -8.31 -4.11
CA LEU A 24 2.22 -8.26 -4.78
C LEU A 24 2.51 -6.89 -5.36
N ALA A 25 1.50 -6.28 -6.01
CA ALA A 25 1.65 -4.93 -6.56
C ALA A 25 1.93 -3.93 -5.45
N THR A 26 1.24 -4.06 -4.33
CA THR A 26 1.43 -3.19 -3.16
C THR A 26 2.83 -3.36 -2.58
N LEU A 27 3.29 -4.60 -2.42
CA LEU A 27 4.64 -4.86 -1.92
C LEU A 27 5.70 -4.32 -2.86
N GLY A 28 5.48 -4.43 -4.17
CA GLY A 28 6.36 -3.84 -5.16
C GLY A 28 6.41 -2.32 -5.05
N LEU A 29 5.25 -1.70 -4.91
CA LEU A 29 5.16 -0.25 -4.75
C LEU A 29 5.86 0.21 -3.47
N ILE A 30 5.64 -0.49 -2.37
CA ILE A 30 6.30 -0.19 -1.10
C ILE A 30 7.81 -0.38 -1.23
N GLY A 31 8.25 -1.47 -1.86
CA GLY A 31 9.66 -1.74 -2.05
C GLY A 31 10.35 -0.67 -2.86
N VAL A 32 9.76 -0.26 -3.97
CA VAL A 32 10.31 0.83 -4.80
C VAL A 32 10.34 2.12 -4.01
N SER A 33 9.30 2.42 -3.25
CA SER A 33 9.22 3.62 -2.42
C SER A 33 10.30 3.62 -1.35
N LEU A 34 10.57 2.48 -0.71
CA LEU A 34 11.64 2.35 0.27
C LEU A 34 13.00 2.59 -0.38
N LEU A 35 13.23 2.02 -1.55
CA LEU A 35 14.50 2.22 -2.27
C LEU A 35 14.70 3.68 -2.63
N LEU A 36 13.66 4.36 -3.09
CA LEU A 36 13.72 5.78 -3.38
C LEU A 36 14.04 6.59 -2.13
N GLY A 37 13.41 6.25 -1.01
CA GLY A 37 13.64 6.92 0.25
C GLY A 37 15.06 6.73 0.74
N ILE A 38 15.57 5.50 0.67
CA ILE A 38 16.94 5.18 1.08
C ILE A 38 17.93 5.94 0.19
N ALA A 39 17.74 5.86 -1.14
CA ALA A 39 18.66 6.50 -2.08
C ALA A 39 18.68 8.01 -1.87
N GLY A 40 17.51 8.64 -1.74
CA GLY A 40 17.42 10.07 -1.53
C GLY A 40 18.01 10.49 -0.20
N HIS A 41 17.75 9.75 0.85
CA HIS A 41 18.28 10.07 2.17
C HIS A 41 19.81 9.98 2.17
N LEU A 42 20.36 8.92 1.59
CA LEU A 42 21.81 8.77 1.50
C LEU A 42 22.45 9.85 0.63
N TYR A 43 21.75 10.30 -0.40
CA TYR A 43 22.23 11.34 -1.28
C TYR A 43 22.27 12.70 -0.60
N PHE A 44 21.19 13.06 0.11
CA PHE A 44 21.07 14.39 0.69
C PHE A 44 21.66 14.52 2.09
N GLU A 45 21.79 13.42 2.79
CA GLU A 45 22.33 13.42 4.17
C GLU A 45 23.60 12.57 4.25
N PRO A 46 24.78 13.20 4.06
CA PRO A 46 26.04 12.45 4.15
C PRO A 46 26.26 11.95 5.59
N GLY A 47 26.81 10.75 5.68
CA GLY A 47 27.11 10.14 6.97
C GLY A 47 25.99 9.31 7.56
N VAL A 48 24.85 9.25 6.90
CA VAL A 48 23.73 8.40 7.34
C VAL A 48 23.97 6.99 6.83
N SER A 49 23.77 6.00 7.71
CA SER A 49 23.88 4.61 7.31
C SER A 49 22.66 4.17 6.51
N TRP A 50 22.83 3.12 5.71
CA TRP A 50 21.72 2.64 4.88
C TRP A 50 20.55 2.13 5.73
N TYR A 51 20.84 1.54 6.88
CA TYR A 51 19.78 1.03 7.74
C TYR A 51 19.03 2.15 8.45
N ASP A 52 19.69 3.26 8.76
CA ASP A 52 19.00 4.45 9.28
C ASP A 52 18.11 5.07 8.19
N ALA A 53 18.61 5.11 6.97
CA ALA A 53 17.83 5.59 5.83
C ALA A 53 16.61 4.70 5.60
N LEU A 54 16.79 3.39 5.68
CA LEU A 54 15.68 2.44 5.57
C LEU A 54 14.66 2.65 6.68
N PHE A 55 15.15 2.81 7.91
CA PHE A 55 14.29 3.01 9.07
C PHE A 55 13.44 4.27 8.90
N ASN A 56 14.07 5.38 8.52
CA ASN A 56 13.36 6.64 8.31
C ASN A 56 12.34 6.53 7.18
N ALA A 57 12.73 5.89 6.07
CA ALA A 57 11.83 5.71 4.94
C ALA A 57 10.61 4.87 5.34
N ALA A 58 10.84 3.79 6.08
CA ALA A 58 9.76 2.94 6.55
C ALA A 58 8.82 3.67 7.51
N MET A 59 9.38 4.48 8.39
CA MET A 59 8.58 5.28 9.33
C MET A 59 7.73 6.30 8.59
N MET A 60 8.27 6.90 7.54
CA MET A 60 7.50 7.84 6.72
C MET A 60 6.40 7.14 5.94
N LEU A 61 6.69 5.98 5.37
CA LEU A 61 5.68 5.19 4.66
C LEU A 61 4.55 4.76 5.58
N GLY A 62 4.87 4.44 6.82
CA GLY A 62 3.87 4.05 7.81
C GLY A 62 3.06 5.21 8.37
N GLY A 63 3.34 6.43 7.94
CA GLY A 63 2.61 7.60 8.39
C GLY A 63 3.02 8.13 9.74
N ILE A 64 4.09 7.57 10.33
CA ILE A 64 4.57 8.00 11.64
C ILE A 64 5.48 9.22 11.52
N GLY A 65 6.21 9.30 10.41
CA GLY A 65 7.16 10.35 10.17
C GLY A 65 8.59 9.89 10.42
N PRO A 66 9.59 10.69 10.04
CA PRO A 66 10.99 10.29 10.16
C PRO A 66 11.41 10.22 11.63
N ALA A 67 12.25 9.23 11.94
CA ALA A 67 12.80 9.08 13.27
C ALA A 67 13.86 10.17 13.56
N ALA A 68 14.54 10.64 12.51
CA ALA A 68 15.54 11.70 12.61
C ALA A 68 15.25 12.74 11.55
N MET A 69 15.33 14.02 11.95
CA MET A 69 15.09 15.12 11.02
C MET A 69 16.33 15.37 10.17
N PRO A 70 16.16 15.68 8.88
CA PRO A 70 17.31 16.01 8.04
C PRO A 70 17.90 17.35 8.44
N ALA A 71 19.23 17.44 8.33
CA ALA A 71 19.96 18.65 8.72
C ALA A 71 20.14 19.62 7.56
N THR A 72 20.20 19.11 6.32
CA THR A 72 20.47 19.93 5.15
C THR A 72 19.17 20.47 4.55
N ALA A 73 19.27 21.60 3.84
CA ALA A 73 18.10 22.16 3.14
C ALA A 73 17.59 21.20 2.06
N GLY A 74 18.50 20.57 1.32
CA GLY A 74 18.14 19.56 0.33
C GLY A 74 17.44 18.37 0.94
N GLY A 75 17.95 17.89 2.08
CA GLY A 75 17.32 16.79 2.81
C GLY A 75 15.94 17.14 3.30
N LYS A 76 15.75 18.36 3.78
CA LYS A 76 14.42 18.81 4.23
C LYS A 76 13.43 18.87 3.07
N LEU A 77 13.86 19.39 1.94
CA LEU A 77 13.01 19.41 0.75
C LEU A 77 12.69 18.01 0.24
N PHE A 78 13.69 17.13 0.27
CA PHE A 78 13.48 15.74 -0.10
C PHE A 78 12.47 15.08 0.82
N PHE A 79 12.62 15.26 2.14
CA PHE A 79 11.72 14.65 3.10
C PHE A 79 10.30 15.19 2.96
N ALA A 80 10.15 16.48 2.68
CA ALA A 80 8.83 17.06 2.47
C ALA A 80 8.17 16.45 1.22
N SER A 81 8.90 16.38 0.12
CA SER A 81 8.38 15.79 -1.12
C SER A 81 8.13 14.30 -0.97
N TYR A 82 9.07 13.60 -0.36
CA TYR A 82 8.95 12.17 -0.14
C TYR A 82 7.79 11.85 0.81
N GLY A 83 7.59 12.68 1.84
CA GLY A 83 6.47 12.52 2.76
C GLY A 83 5.11 12.64 2.07
N LEU A 84 4.98 13.61 1.16
CA LEU A 84 3.76 13.71 0.35
C LEU A 84 3.59 12.49 -0.54
N TYR A 85 4.67 12.05 -1.16
CA TYR A 85 4.64 10.86 -2.00
C TYR A 85 4.26 9.62 -1.19
N THR A 86 4.85 9.44 0.00
CA THR A 86 4.56 8.27 0.83
C THR A 86 3.13 8.27 1.34
N ASN A 87 2.56 9.44 1.60
CA ASN A 87 1.14 9.53 1.94
C ASN A 87 0.27 9.02 0.80
N LEU A 88 0.57 9.42 -0.42
CA LEU A 88 -0.16 8.94 -1.60
C LEU A 88 0.03 7.44 -1.79
N VAL A 89 1.25 6.95 -1.59
CA VAL A 89 1.55 5.52 -1.69
C VAL A 89 0.79 4.74 -0.62
N PHE A 90 0.77 5.24 0.60
CA PHE A 90 0.05 4.59 1.70
C PHE A 90 -1.42 4.46 1.38
N VAL A 91 -2.05 5.55 0.92
CA VAL A 91 -3.46 5.55 0.55
C VAL A 91 -3.71 4.61 -0.62
N ALA A 92 -2.85 4.66 -1.65
CA ALA A 92 -2.99 3.79 -2.81
C ALA A 92 -2.80 2.32 -2.44
N ALA A 93 -1.81 2.01 -1.59
CA ALA A 93 -1.56 0.64 -1.14
C ALA A 93 -2.74 0.10 -0.35
N PHE A 94 -3.27 0.92 0.56
CA PHE A 94 -4.43 0.56 1.34
C PHE A 94 -5.63 0.30 0.44
N GLY A 95 -5.84 1.19 -0.54
CA GLY A 95 -6.92 1.04 -1.51
C GLY A 95 -6.78 -0.20 -2.37
N LEU A 96 -5.56 -0.49 -2.83
CA LEU A 96 -5.29 -1.68 -3.64
C LEU A 96 -5.60 -2.96 -2.89
N ILE A 97 -5.28 -3.02 -1.60
CA ILE A 97 -5.56 -4.20 -0.80
C ILE A 97 -7.05 -4.29 -0.48
N LEU A 98 -7.67 -3.17 -0.12
CA LEU A 98 -9.06 -3.17 0.33
C LEU A 98 -10.07 -3.15 -0.80
N ALA A 99 -9.69 -2.68 -2.00
CA ALA A 99 -10.63 -2.54 -3.10
C ALA A 99 -11.39 -3.84 -3.42
N PRO A 100 -10.71 -4.99 -3.61
CA PRO A 100 -11.44 -6.21 -3.90
C PRO A 100 -12.30 -6.67 -2.71
N VAL A 101 -11.82 -6.46 -1.49
CA VAL A 101 -12.57 -6.83 -0.28
C VAL A 101 -13.78 -5.91 -0.12
N ALA A 102 -13.57 -4.60 -0.26
CA ALA A 102 -14.65 -3.63 -0.13
C ALA A 102 -15.72 -3.83 -1.20
N HIS A 103 -15.29 -4.07 -2.44
CA HIS A 103 -16.22 -4.33 -3.54
C HIS A 103 -17.09 -5.55 -3.24
N ARG A 104 -16.46 -6.61 -2.75
CA ARG A 104 -17.19 -7.83 -2.42
C ARG A 104 -18.18 -7.62 -1.28
N LEU A 105 -17.77 -6.88 -0.25
CA LEU A 105 -18.65 -6.57 0.88
C LEU A 105 -19.81 -5.68 0.46
N LEU A 106 -19.54 -4.65 -0.34
CA LEU A 106 -20.58 -3.76 -0.83
C LEU A 106 -21.58 -4.50 -1.68
N HIS A 107 -21.10 -5.38 -2.54
CA HIS A 107 -21.98 -6.19 -3.37
C HIS A 107 -22.89 -7.08 -2.51
N ARG A 108 -22.33 -7.63 -1.46
CA ARG A 108 -23.09 -8.45 -0.52
C ARG A 108 -24.19 -7.65 0.16
N PHE A 109 -23.83 -6.45 0.63
CA PHE A 109 -24.80 -5.60 1.30
C PHE A 109 -25.91 -5.16 0.37
N HIS A 110 -25.61 -4.92 -0.88
CA HIS A 110 -26.64 -4.56 -1.86
C HIS A 110 -27.59 -5.71 -2.15
N CYS A 111 -27.07 -6.93 -2.19
CA CYS A 111 -27.89 -8.09 -2.49
C CYS A 111 -28.79 -8.51 -1.34
N GLU A 112 -28.28 -8.46 -0.11
CA GLU A 112 -29.04 -8.91 1.06
C GLU A 112 -30.31 -8.11 1.33
N PRO A 113 -30.27 -6.76 1.35
CA PRO A 113 -31.48 -5.99 1.56
C PRO A 113 -32.55 -6.24 0.52
N ASP A 114 -32.14 -6.39 -0.75
CA ASP A 114 -33.07 -6.66 -1.82
C ASP A 114 -33.76 -8.01 -1.64
N GLU A 115 -33.00 -9.02 -1.24
CA GLU A 115 -33.55 -10.36 -1.01
C GLU A 115 -34.50 -10.38 0.18
N SER A 116 -34.17 -9.66 1.25
CA SER A 116 -35.00 -9.63 2.43
C SER A 116 -36.31 -8.90 2.17
N ASN A 117 -36.33 -7.96 1.26
CA ASN A 117 -37.53 -7.24 0.87
C ASN A 117 -38.37 -8.01 -0.14
N GLY A 118 -37.75 -8.87 -0.88
CA GLY A 118 -38.45 -9.70 -1.84
C GLY A 118 -39.00 -10.95 -1.24
#